data_e67f6a0c7691a48f64df0c02ff2e9c3e
#
_entry.id   e67f6a0c7691a48f64df0c02ff2e9c3e
#
_cell.length_a   1.000
_cell.length_b   1.000
_cell.length_c   1.000
_cell.angle_alpha   90.00
_cell.angle_beta   90.00
_cell.angle_gamma   90.00
#
_symmetry.space_group_name_H-M   'P 1'
#
loop_
_entity.id
_entity.type
_entity.pdbx_description
1 polymer ?
#
loop_
_entity_poly.entity_id
_entity_poly.type
_entity_poly.pdbx_seq_one_letter_code
_entity_poly.pdbx_strand_id
1 'polypeptide(L)'
;ENIIRKNNRLQVTINKNGQISEDEFDIVVGAEGDRSIVGKELSGDKKENEHYCAGLRVYYENVSDSHPDNFIELHFLKELLPGYFWIFPMNDGRVNVGIGMLSSYVSKRKVNLKKSLEEIIASHPTISKRFKNAKAITPIQGWGLPLGSVKRKISGSNFLLVGDAGSLIDPFTGEGIGNALVSGRIAGETIVKAMAAERFDSEFLYSYHKNVYSQLESEINLSHKMQKLARYETLFNFVVNKAIRNQTLRETITCMFEDLDIRARLKKPSFYFKLLFNKP
;
A
#
# COMPACT_ATOMS: atom_id res chain seq x y z
N GLU A 1 10.40 -14.49 -17.39
CA GLU A 1 10.54 -15.70 -16.54
C GLU A 1 11.90 -15.76 -15.84
N ASN A 2 12.96 -15.15 -16.42
CA ASN A 2 14.28 -15.10 -15.83
C ASN A 2 14.99 -13.81 -16.25
N ILE A 3 15.90 -13.31 -15.40
CA ILE A 3 16.71 -12.12 -15.68
C ILE A 3 18.13 -12.40 -15.21
N ILE A 4 19.09 -12.31 -16.12
CA ILE A 4 20.51 -12.49 -15.81
C ILE A 4 21.33 -11.31 -16.32
N ARG A 5 22.46 -11.05 -15.64
CA ARG A 5 23.44 -10.04 -16.10
C ARG A 5 24.39 -10.62 -17.12
N LYS A 6 24.57 -9.91 -18.23
CA LYS A 6 25.47 -10.27 -19.31
C LYS A 6 26.06 -9.01 -19.93
N ASN A 7 27.38 -8.89 -19.94
CA ASN A 7 28.09 -7.80 -20.61
C ASN A 7 27.53 -6.38 -20.33
N ASN A 8 27.36 -6.00 -19.07
CA ASN A 8 26.73 -4.72 -18.64
C ASN A 8 25.30 -4.48 -19.11
N ARG A 9 24.60 -5.50 -19.60
CA ARG A 9 23.18 -5.49 -19.96
C ARG A 9 22.42 -6.54 -19.15
N LEU A 10 21.12 -6.52 -19.25
CA LEU A 10 20.25 -7.55 -18.70
C LEU A 10 19.66 -8.39 -19.83
N GLN A 11 19.93 -9.69 -19.81
CA GLN A 11 19.24 -10.65 -20.66
C GLN A 11 17.97 -11.11 -19.95
N VAL A 12 16.83 -10.94 -20.61
CA VAL A 12 15.50 -11.25 -20.08
C VAL A 12 14.89 -12.37 -20.91
N THR A 13 14.52 -13.45 -20.24
CA THR A 13 13.75 -14.54 -20.85
C THR A 13 12.26 -14.20 -20.79
N ILE A 14 11.64 -14.05 -21.94
CA ILE A 14 10.23 -13.67 -22.11
C ILE A 14 9.46 -14.87 -22.61
N ASN A 15 8.36 -15.21 -21.91
CA ASN A 15 7.40 -16.22 -22.38
C ASN A 15 6.10 -15.53 -22.81
N LYS A 16 5.82 -15.57 -24.09
CA LYS A 16 4.57 -15.06 -24.65
C LYS A 16 3.75 -16.23 -25.23
N ASN A 17 2.71 -16.63 -24.51
CA ASN A 17 1.81 -17.72 -24.92
C ASN A 17 2.54 -19.05 -25.21
N GLY A 18 3.55 -19.38 -24.41
CA GLY A 18 4.34 -20.60 -24.58
C GLY A 18 5.53 -20.46 -25.54
N GLN A 19 5.66 -19.35 -26.25
CA GLN A 19 6.85 -19.04 -27.05
C GLN A 19 7.86 -18.32 -26.16
N ILE A 20 9.06 -18.88 -26.06
CA ILE A 20 10.16 -18.34 -25.27
C ILE A 20 11.09 -17.58 -26.20
N SER A 21 11.41 -16.33 -25.86
CA SER A 21 12.43 -15.52 -26.49
C SER A 21 13.41 -14.97 -25.43
N GLU A 22 14.57 -14.56 -25.87
CA GLU A 22 15.57 -13.88 -25.04
C GLU A 22 15.96 -12.56 -25.70
N ASP A 23 15.84 -11.48 -24.94
CA ASP A 23 16.21 -10.14 -25.39
C ASP A 23 17.16 -9.47 -24.39
N GLU A 24 18.03 -8.59 -24.88
CA GLU A 24 18.97 -7.84 -24.06
C GLU A 24 18.56 -6.37 -23.93
N PHE A 25 18.56 -5.86 -22.69
CA PHE A 25 18.16 -4.51 -22.35
C PHE A 25 19.26 -3.77 -21.57
N ASP A 26 19.41 -2.48 -21.83
CA ASP A 26 20.32 -1.60 -21.07
C ASP A 26 19.76 -1.31 -19.68
N ILE A 27 18.42 -1.24 -19.55
CA ILE A 27 17.74 -1.03 -18.29
C ILE A 27 16.40 -1.78 -18.27
N VAL A 28 16.04 -2.34 -17.12
CA VAL A 28 14.73 -2.98 -16.87
C VAL A 28 14.05 -2.31 -15.69
N VAL A 29 12.76 -2.02 -15.84
CA VAL A 29 11.92 -1.47 -14.76
C VAL A 29 10.99 -2.54 -14.22
N GLY A 30 11.14 -2.87 -12.95
CA GLY A 30 10.20 -3.73 -12.24
C GLY A 30 8.96 -2.95 -11.84
N ALA A 31 7.84 -3.21 -12.52
CA ALA A 31 6.52 -2.60 -12.27
C ALA A 31 5.44 -3.67 -12.13
N GLU A 32 5.85 -4.92 -11.88
CA GLU A 32 5.01 -6.11 -11.87
C GLU A 32 4.37 -6.41 -10.49
N GLY A 33 4.40 -5.41 -9.60
CA GLY A 33 3.70 -5.47 -8.33
C GLY A 33 4.39 -6.34 -7.28
N ASP A 34 3.60 -6.88 -6.37
CA ASP A 34 4.06 -7.66 -5.22
C ASP A 34 4.99 -8.84 -5.58
N ARG A 35 4.74 -9.49 -6.70
CA ARG A 35 5.53 -10.67 -7.12
C ARG A 35 6.68 -10.33 -8.07
N SER A 36 7.27 -9.15 -7.92
CA SER A 36 8.32 -8.66 -8.78
C SER A 36 9.49 -9.64 -8.95
N ILE A 37 9.67 -10.09 -10.19
CA ILE A 37 10.81 -10.90 -10.60
C ILE A 37 12.06 -10.02 -10.62
N VAL A 38 11.94 -8.78 -11.13
CA VAL A 38 13.05 -7.81 -11.15
C VAL A 38 13.55 -7.53 -9.73
N GLY A 39 12.63 -7.32 -8.78
CA GLY A 39 12.96 -7.12 -7.37
C GLY A 39 13.67 -8.34 -6.77
N LYS A 40 13.15 -9.53 -7.00
CA LYS A 40 13.71 -10.76 -6.47
C LYS A 40 15.12 -11.05 -7.01
N GLU A 41 15.29 -10.99 -8.33
CA GLU A 41 16.54 -11.43 -8.98
C GLU A 41 17.65 -10.35 -8.96
N LEU A 42 17.29 -9.05 -8.98
CA LEU A 42 18.28 -7.97 -9.11
C LEU A 42 18.50 -7.14 -7.84
N SER A 43 17.47 -6.96 -7.01
CA SER A 43 17.59 -6.23 -5.74
C SER A 43 18.04 -7.14 -4.59
N GLY A 44 17.71 -8.42 -4.65
CA GLY A 44 17.96 -9.39 -3.57
C GLY A 44 17.08 -9.15 -2.33
N ASP A 45 16.03 -8.37 -2.47
CA ASP A 45 15.15 -7.99 -1.36
C ASP A 45 14.34 -9.20 -0.87
N LYS A 46 14.30 -9.36 0.44
CA LYS A 46 13.48 -10.37 1.11
C LYS A 46 12.26 -9.71 1.72
N LYS A 47 11.09 -10.30 1.47
CA LYS A 47 9.85 -9.86 2.10
C LYS A 47 9.82 -10.30 3.56
N GLU A 48 9.62 -9.34 4.45
CA GLU A 48 9.54 -9.56 5.89
C GLU A 48 8.09 -9.34 6.35
N ASN A 49 7.53 -10.28 7.11
CA ASN A 49 6.15 -10.21 7.59
C ASN A 49 5.83 -8.94 8.39
N GLU A 50 6.83 -8.30 9.00
CA GLU A 50 6.70 -7.03 9.73
C GLU A 50 6.45 -5.83 8.80
N HIS A 51 6.83 -5.95 7.52
CA HIS A 51 6.74 -4.92 6.50
C HIS A 51 5.86 -5.36 5.33
N TYR A 52 4.91 -6.25 5.60
CA TYR A 52 4.08 -6.87 4.58
C TYR A 52 2.67 -7.09 5.09
N CYS A 53 1.66 -6.71 4.31
CA CYS A 53 0.26 -6.94 4.61
C CYS A 53 -0.31 -8.05 3.73
N ALA A 54 -1.14 -8.89 4.31
CA ALA A 54 -2.01 -9.80 3.56
C ALA A 54 -3.39 -9.17 3.43
N GLY A 55 -3.88 -9.07 2.20
CA GLY A 55 -5.20 -8.53 1.89
C GLY A 55 -6.06 -9.55 1.14
N LEU A 56 -7.36 -9.54 1.42
CA LEU A 56 -8.38 -10.26 0.67
C LEU A 56 -9.43 -9.29 0.20
N ARG A 57 -9.91 -9.46 -1.03
CA ARG A 57 -11.01 -8.69 -1.59
C ARG A 57 -12.03 -9.55 -2.30
N VAL A 58 -13.25 -9.05 -2.39
CA VAL A 58 -14.36 -9.62 -3.15
C VAL A 58 -15.26 -8.48 -3.61
N TYR A 59 -15.85 -8.60 -4.79
CA TYR A 59 -16.85 -7.65 -5.26
C TYR A 59 -18.26 -8.14 -4.94
N TYR A 60 -19.09 -7.21 -4.49
CA TYR A 60 -20.49 -7.42 -4.19
C TYR A 60 -21.38 -6.49 -5.00
N GLU A 61 -22.61 -6.92 -5.23
CA GLU A 61 -23.76 -6.12 -5.65
C GLU A 61 -24.78 -6.07 -4.51
N ASN A 62 -25.66 -5.05 -4.52
CA ASN A 62 -26.77 -4.87 -3.56
C ASN A 62 -26.34 -4.78 -2.09
N VAL A 63 -25.18 -4.17 -1.81
CA VAL A 63 -24.80 -3.78 -0.45
C VAL A 63 -25.59 -2.52 -0.08
N SER A 64 -26.36 -2.58 1.02
CA SER A 64 -27.20 -1.45 1.46
C SER A 64 -26.41 -0.42 2.26
N ASP A 65 -27.04 0.74 2.49
CA ASP A 65 -26.54 1.83 3.35
C ASP A 65 -25.17 2.38 2.96
N SER A 66 -24.83 2.38 1.67
CA SER A 66 -23.69 3.11 1.15
C SER A 66 -23.95 4.62 1.21
N HIS A 67 -22.90 5.41 1.49
CA HIS A 67 -23.06 6.87 1.52
C HIS A 67 -23.47 7.40 0.13
N PRO A 68 -24.37 8.39 0.05
CA PRO A 68 -24.87 8.94 -1.23
C PRO A 68 -23.73 9.45 -2.14
N ASP A 69 -22.68 10.00 -1.54
CA ASP A 69 -21.50 10.50 -2.26
C ASP A 69 -20.43 9.41 -2.51
N ASN A 70 -20.77 8.13 -2.33
CA ASN A 70 -19.88 7.00 -2.53
C ASN A 70 -18.56 7.07 -1.72
N PHE A 71 -18.61 7.58 -0.50
CA PHE A 71 -17.43 7.59 0.36
C PHE A 71 -16.91 6.18 0.61
N ILE A 72 -15.58 6.04 0.58
CA ILE A 72 -14.91 4.82 1.03
C ILE A 72 -15.08 4.68 2.54
N GLU A 73 -15.27 3.45 2.99
CA GLU A 73 -15.45 3.15 4.41
C GLU A 73 -14.35 2.22 4.90
N LEU A 74 -13.72 2.60 6.01
CA LEU A 74 -12.71 1.82 6.71
C LEU A 74 -13.23 1.48 8.11
N HIS A 75 -13.33 0.19 8.40
CA HIS A 75 -13.80 -0.32 9.69
C HIS A 75 -12.62 -0.90 10.46
N PHE A 76 -12.16 -0.20 11.47
CA PHE A 76 -11.07 -0.64 12.37
C PHE A 76 -11.67 -1.55 13.44
N LEU A 77 -11.74 -2.84 13.15
CA LEU A 77 -12.29 -3.84 14.07
C LEU A 77 -11.17 -4.36 14.97
N LYS A 78 -11.49 -4.58 16.26
CA LYS A 78 -10.52 -5.00 17.28
C LYS A 78 -9.72 -6.23 16.87
N GLU A 79 -10.38 -7.23 16.31
CA GLU A 79 -9.80 -8.48 15.87
C GLU A 79 -8.83 -8.31 14.68
N LEU A 80 -8.97 -7.24 13.90
CA LEU A 80 -8.16 -6.95 12.73
C LEU A 80 -6.97 -6.04 12.99
N LEU A 81 -6.97 -5.27 14.10
CA LEU A 81 -5.90 -4.33 14.38
C LEU A 81 -4.53 -5.02 14.44
N PRO A 82 -3.51 -4.46 13.81
CA PRO A 82 -3.39 -3.15 13.12
C PRO A 82 -3.78 -3.17 11.63
N GLY A 83 -4.90 -3.76 11.28
CA GLY A 83 -5.51 -3.79 9.97
C GLY A 83 -6.95 -3.29 10.03
N TYR A 84 -7.69 -3.46 8.96
CA TYR A 84 -9.07 -3.00 8.85
C TYR A 84 -9.88 -3.83 7.83
N PHE A 85 -11.19 -3.72 7.92
CA PHE A 85 -12.16 -4.15 6.93
C PHE A 85 -12.60 -2.93 6.12
N TRP A 86 -12.84 -3.06 4.82
CA TRP A 86 -13.27 -1.94 3.98
C TRP A 86 -14.51 -2.25 3.17
N ILE A 87 -15.26 -1.18 2.86
CA ILE A 87 -16.37 -1.16 1.91
C ILE A 87 -16.15 0.04 1.00
N PHE A 88 -15.81 -0.21 -0.27
CA PHE A 88 -15.55 0.84 -1.26
C PHE A 88 -16.60 0.79 -2.36
N PRO A 89 -17.61 1.67 -2.31
CA PRO A 89 -18.59 1.80 -3.37
C PRO A 89 -17.93 2.17 -4.70
N MET A 90 -18.47 1.67 -5.79
CA MET A 90 -18.01 1.97 -7.16
C MET A 90 -19.15 2.63 -7.95
N ASN A 91 -18.79 3.44 -8.96
CA ASN A 91 -19.76 4.21 -9.76
C ASN A 91 -20.74 3.34 -10.57
N ASP A 92 -20.45 2.06 -10.76
CA ASP A 92 -21.28 1.10 -11.49
C ASP A 92 -22.21 0.27 -10.59
N GLY A 93 -22.35 0.65 -9.32
CA GLY A 93 -23.20 -0.03 -8.33
C GLY A 93 -22.55 -1.26 -7.67
N ARG A 94 -21.34 -1.64 -8.11
CA ARG A 94 -20.54 -2.65 -7.41
C ARG A 94 -19.90 -2.07 -6.17
N VAL A 95 -19.54 -2.96 -5.25
CA VAL A 95 -18.85 -2.59 -4.02
C VAL A 95 -17.62 -3.49 -3.86
N ASN A 96 -16.44 -2.91 -3.73
CA ASN A 96 -15.23 -3.62 -3.39
C ASN A 96 -15.16 -3.77 -1.86
N VAL A 97 -15.23 -5.00 -1.40
CA VAL A 97 -15.22 -5.33 0.03
C VAL A 97 -14.00 -6.17 0.35
N GLY A 98 -13.37 -5.91 1.45
CA GLY A 98 -12.23 -6.71 1.82
C GLY A 98 -11.69 -6.48 3.22
N ILE A 99 -10.57 -7.13 3.49
CA ILE A 99 -9.90 -7.17 4.78
C ILE A 99 -8.39 -7.16 4.56
N GLY A 100 -7.67 -6.39 5.35
CA GLY A 100 -6.21 -6.37 5.33
C GLY A 100 -5.64 -6.43 6.74
N MET A 101 -4.56 -7.17 6.93
CA MET A 101 -3.85 -7.26 8.20
C MET A 101 -2.35 -7.45 7.96
N LEU A 102 -1.54 -6.88 8.85
CA LEU A 102 -0.09 -7.07 8.86
C LEU A 102 0.25 -8.56 9.01
N SER A 103 1.08 -9.10 8.10
CA SER A 103 1.37 -10.53 8.01
C SER A 103 2.01 -11.12 9.26
N SER A 104 2.80 -10.33 9.99
CA SER A 104 3.34 -10.75 11.29
C SER A 104 2.23 -10.99 12.33
N TYR A 105 1.13 -10.24 12.28
CA TYR A 105 -0.03 -10.45 13.16
C TYR A 105 -0.91 -11.60 12.67
N VAL A 106 -1.07 -11.77 11.36
CA VAL A 106 -1.75 -12.96 10.80
C VAL A 106 -1.07 -14.22 11.29
N SER A 107 0.27 -14.29 11.17
CA SER A 107 1.06 -15.45 11.62
C SER A 107 1.02 -15.63 13.14
N LYS A 108 1.27 -14.56 13.90
CA LYS A 108 1.31 -14.59 15.38
C LYS A 108 0.00 -15.03 16.01
N ARG A 109 -1.12 -14.51 15.47
CA ARG A 109 -2.48 -14.79 15.98
C ARG A 109 -3.12 -15.99 15.30
N LYS A 110 -2.46 -16.60 14.30
CA LYS A 110 -2.99 -17.71 13.48
C LYS A 110 -4.34 -17.36 12.84
N VAL A 111 -4.48 -16.12 12.34
CA VAL A 111 -5.73 -15.62 11.76
C VAL A 111 -5.96 -16.25 10.39
N ASN A 112 -7.16 -16.80 10.18
CA ASN A 112 -7.64 -17.15 8.86
C ASN A 112 -8.42 -15.96 8.28
N LEU A 113 -7.77 -15.13 7.47
CA LEU A 113 -8.36 -13.92 6.90
C LEU A 113 -9.64 -14.20 6.11
N LYS A 114 -9.71 -15.32 5.36
CA LYS A 114 -10.92 -15.67 4.61
C LYS A 114 -12.09 -15.91 5.55
N LYS A 115 -11.88 -16.72 6.58
CA LYS A 115 -12.90 -16.97 7.61
C LYS A 115 -13.31 -15.69 8.32
N SER A 116 -12.34 -14.84 8.69
CA SER A 116 -12.63 -13.55 9.34
C SER A 116 -13.48 -12.63 8.43
N LEU A 117 -13.16 -12.56 7.13
CA LEU A 117 -13.93 -11.78 6.16
C LEU A 117 -15.39 -12.29 6.09
N GLU A 118 -15.56 -13.60 5.95
CA GLU A 118 -16.87 -14.26 5.88
C GLU A 118 -17.68 -14.06 7.17
N GLU A 119 -17.05 -14.20 8.35
CA GLU A 119 -17.69 -13.98 9.66
C GLU A 119 -18.12 -12.53 9.88
N ILE A 120 -17.29 -11.55 9.49
CA ILE A 120 -17.64 -10.14 9.59
C ILE A 120 -18.87 -9.84 8.73
N ILE A 121 -18.90 -10.30 7.49
CA ILE A 121 -20.02 -10.10 6.58
C ILE A 121 -21.28 -10.80 7.10
N ALA A 122 -21.15 -12.00 7.68
CA ALA A 122 -22.29 -12.78 8.11
C ALA A 122 -22.87 -12.36 9.47
N SER A 123 -22.04 -11.89 10.41
CA SER A 123 -22.45 -11.80 11.82
C SER A 123 -22.07 -10.50 12.54
N HIS A 124 -21.22 -9.63 11.98
CA HIS A 124 -20.88 -8.38 12.67
C HIS A 124 -22.12 -7.48 12.87
N PRO A 125 -22.40 -6.95 14.08
CA PRO A 125 -23.68 -6.33 14.45
C PRO A 125 -24.18 -5.22 13.52
N THR A 126 -23.28 -4.44 12.93
CA THR A 126 -23.61 -3.34 12.03
C THR A 126 -23.40 -3.70 10.57
N ILE A 127 -22.30 -4.40 10.24
CA ILE A 127 -21.91 -4.70 8.86
C ILE A 127 -22.83 -5.74 8.24
N SER A 128 -23.17 -6.82 8.96
CA SER A 128 -23.97 -7.94 8.42
C SER A 128 -25.34 -7.50 7.89
N LYS A 129 -25.96 -6.50 8.51
CA LYS A 129 -27.25 -5.96 8.08
C LYS A 129 -27.23 -5.43 6.66
N ARG A 130 -26.10 -4.82 6.28
CA ARG A 130 -25.88 -4.23 4.96
C ARG A 130 -25.71 -5.29 3.86
N PHE A 131 -25.31 -6.50 4.24
CA PHE A 131 -25.07 -7.61 3.32
C PHE A 131 -26.24 -8.59 3.20
N LYS A 132 -27.38 -8.32 3.88
CA LYS A 132 -28.54 -9.24 3.90
C LYS A 132 -29.02 -9.63 2.49
N ASN A 133 -29.01 -8.69 1.55
CA ASN A 133 -29.44 -8.88 0.16
C ASN A 133 -28.25 -8.81 -0.82
N ALA A 134 -27.05 -8.69 -0.31
CA ALA A 134 -25.86 -8.56 -1.13
C ALA A 134 -25.47 -9.91 -1.75
N LYS A 135 -24.96 -9.87 -2.99
CA LYS A 135 -24.51 -11.02 -3.72
C LYS A 135 -23.03 -10.85 -4.11
N ALA A 136 -22.19 -11.80 -3.74
CA ALA A 136 -20.82 -11.82 -4.22
C ALA A 136 -20.80 -12.15 -5.72
N ILE A 137 -20.16 -11.30 -6.51
CA ILE A 137 -20.07 -11.42 -7.98
C ILE A 137 -18.69 -11.88 -8.44
N THR A 138 -17.74 -12.00 -7.54
CA THR A 138 -16.41 -12.57 -7.79
C THR A 138 -16.02 -13.52 -6.66
N PRO A 139 -15.11 -14.47 -6.90
CA PRO A 139 -14.47 -15.18 -5.81
C PRO A 139 -13.64 -14.23 -4.93
N ILE A 140 -13.38 -14.64 -3.68
CA ILE A 140 -12.43 -13.97 -2.80
C ILE A 140 -11.03 -14.14 -3.39
N GLN A 141 -10.33 -13.01 -3.60
CA GLN A 141 -8.97 -12.97 -4.12
C GLN A 141 -8.02 -12.44 -3.06
N GLY A 142 -6.85 -13.07 -2.94
CA GLY A 142 -5.79 -12.67 -2.04
C GLY A 142 -4.70 -11.89 -2.75
N TRP A 143 -4.16 -10.86 -2.08
CA TRP A 143 -3.03 -10.08 -2.56
C TRP A 143 -2.07 -9.75 -1.43
N GLY A 144 -0.78 -9.66 -1.77
CA GLY A 144 0.24 -9.18 -0.87
C GLY A 144 0.51 -7.70 -1.07
N LEU A 145 0.71 -6.99 0.02
CA LEU A 145 0.95 -5.56 0.04
C LEU A 145 2.31 -5.29 0.68
N PRO A 146 3.38 -5.12 -0.12
CA PRO A 146 4.71 -4.80 0.38
C PRO A 146 4.77 -3.34 0.82
N LEU A 147 4.91 -3.13 2.12
CA LEU A 147 4.82 -1.82 2.76
C LEU A 147 6.14 -1.05 2.71
N GLY A 148 6.05 0.26 2.50
CA GLY A 148 7.19 1.19 2.54
C GLY A 148 7.75 1.47 3.94
N SER A 149 7.36 0.71 4.95
CA SER A 149 7.76 0.89 6.35
C SER A 149 9.25 0.63 6.64
N VAL A 150 9.98 0.15 5.66
CA VAL A 150 11.45 0.04 5.65
C VAL A 150 11.97 0.44 4.28
N LYS A 151 13.08 1.18 4.26
CA LYS A 151 13.74 1.54 2.99
C LYS A 151 14.34 0.31 2.34
N ARG A 152 14.06 0.13 1.05
CA ARG A 152 14.57 -0.97 0.25
C ARG A 152 15.42 -0.47 -0.91
N LYS A 153 16.24 -1.34 -1.47
CA LYS A 153 17.06 -1.04 -2.64
C LYS A 153 16.16 -1.06 -3.89
N ILE A 154 15.69 0.12 -4.32
CA ILE A 154 14.79 0.28 -5.47
C ILE A 154 15.51 0.62 -6.77
N SER A 155 16.84 0.66 -6.78
CA SER A 155 17.67 0.84 -7.97
C SER A 155 19.01 0.11 -7.84
N GLY A 156 19.60 -0.20 -8.94
CA GLY A 156 20.95 -0.77 -9.04
C GLY A 156 21.42 -0.77 -10.50
N SER A 157 22.54 -1.39 -10.80
CA SER A 157 23.00 -1.44 -12.19
C SER A 157 21.93 -2.05 -13.09
N ASN A 158 21.52 -1.32 -14.11
CA ASN A 158 20.56 -1.73 -15.15
C ASN A 158 19.11 -1.95 -14.67
N PHE A 159 18.72 -1.58 -13.44
CA PHE A 159 17.33 -1.75 -13.01
C PHE A 159 16.82 -0.64 -12.09
N LEU A 160 15.49 -0.43 -12.16
CA LEU A 160 14.69 0.38 -11.24
C LEU A 160 13.46 -0.44 -10.80
N LEU A 161 12.96 -0.19 -9.57
CA LEU A 161 11.72 -0.78 -9.06
C LEU A 161 10.74 0.34 -8.73
N VAL A 162 9.48 0.21 -9.19
CA VAL A 162 8.43 1.20 -8.99
C VAL A 162 7.22 0.60 -8.25
N GLY A 163 6.47 1.43 -7.55
CA GLY A 163 5.25 1.01 -6.84
C GLY A 163 5.48 -0.17 -5.89
N ASP A 164 4.59 -1.16 -5.96
CA ASP A 164 4.64 -2.35 -5.09
C ASP A 164 5.89 -3.20 -5.33
N ALA A 165 6.43 -3.22 -6.56
CA ALA A 165 7.69 -3.90 -6.85
C ALA A 165 8.85 -3.30 -6.04
N GLY A 166 8.80 -1.98 -5.76
CA GLY A 166 9.73 -1.25 -4.90
C GLY A 166 9.34 -1.24 -3.42
N SER A 167 8.26 -1.94 -3.01
CA SER A 167 7.73 -1.92 -1.64
C SER A 167 7.41 -0.49 -1.17
N LEU A 168 6.64 0.27 -1.96
CA LEU A 168 6.33 1.67 -1.69
C LEU A 168 4.89 1.91 -1.19
N ILE A 169 4.14 0.86 -0.84
CA ILE A 169 2.78 0.98 -0.30
C ILE A 169 2.81 1.70 1.05
N ASP A 170 1.85 2.61 1.25
CA ASP A 170 1.68 3.30 2.52
C ASP A 170 1.38 2.30 3.66
N PRO A 171 2.14 2.34 4.77
CA PRO A 171 2.01 1.31 5.81
C PRO A 171 0.71 1.35 6.60
N PHE A 172 0.05 2.51 6.69
CA PHE A 172 -1.16 2.68 7.50
C PHE A 172 -2.42 2.53 6.66
N THR A 173 -2.46 3.22 5.53
CA THR A 173 -3.64 3.23 4.67
C THR A 173 -3.72 2.03 3.72
N GLY A 174 -2.58 1.41 3.40
CA GLY A 174 -2.50 0.39 2.35
C GLY A 174 -2.61 0.96 0.93
N GLU A 175 -2.61 2.29 0.78
CA GLU A 175 -2.64 2.98 -0.50
C GLU A 175 -1.28 2.82 -1.20
N GLY A 176 -1.28 2.52 -2.49
CA GLY A 176 -0.08 2.32 -3.29
C GLY A 176 -0.12 3.01 -4.64
N ILE A 177 -1.30 3.43 -5.12
CA ILE A 177 -1.49 3.96 -6.48
C ILE A 177 -0.74 5.27 -6.66
N GLY A 178 -0.89 6.22 -5.72
CA GLY A 178 -0.19 7.51 -5.74
C GLY A 178 1.33 7.33 -5.72
N ASN A 179 1.83 6.47 -4.84
CA ASN A 179 3.25 6.17 -4.73
C ASN A 179 3.80 5.46 -5.99
N ALA A 180 2.99 4.61 -6.63
CA ALA A 180 3.36 3.97 -7.90
C ALA A 180 3.47 5.01 -9.03
N LEU A 181 2.53 5.96 -9.13
CA LEU A 181 2.57 7.04 -10.11
C LEU A 181 3.78 7.96 -9.90
N VAL A 182 4.06 8.35 -8.65
CA VAL A 182 5.22 9.20 -8.31
C VAL A 182 6.53 8.48 -8.67
N SER A 183 6.71 7.25 -8.23
CA SER A 183 7.92 6.47 -8.51
C SER A 183 8.07 6.16 -10.01
N GLY A 184 6.98 5.86 -10.71
CA GLY A 184 6.95 5.65 -12.16
C GLY A 184 7.39 6.88 -12.94
N ARG A 185 6.89 8.07 -12.58
CA ARG A 185 7.31 9.35 -13.17
C ARG A 185 8.81 9.60 -12.98
N ILE A 186 9.31 9.46 -11.73
CA ILE A 186 10.73 9.67 -11.43
C ILE A 186 11.59 8.63 -12.16
N ALA A 187 11.11 7.39 -12.31
CA ALA A 187 11.80 6.37 -13.10
C ALA A 187 11.96 6.79 -14.56
N GLY A 188 10.88 7.26 -15.20
CA GLY A 188 10.91 7.78 -16.58
C GLY A 188 11.90 8.93 -16.74
N GLU A 189 11.86 9.94 -15.86
CA GLU A 189 12.81 11.06 -15.86
C GLU A 189 14.27 10.61 -15.69
N THR A 190 14.51 9.58 -14.86
CA THR A 190 15.84 9.04 -14.62
C THR A 190 16.35 8.26 -15.84
N ILE A 191 15.47 7.46 -16.47
CA ILE A 191 15.81 6.68 -17.67
C ILE A 191 16.20 7.60 -18.83
N VAL A 192 15.45 8.67 -19.07
CA VAL A 192 15.78 9.66 -20.13
C VAL A 192 17.19 10.20 -19.91
N LYS A 193 17.56 10.56 -18.67
CA LYS A 193 18.90 11.03 -18.33
C LYS A 193 19.98 9.95 -18.50
N ALA A 194 19.67 8.71 -18.11
CA ALA A 194 20.57 7.57 -18.22
C ALA A 194 20.86 7.22 -19.69
N MET A 195 19.83 7.25 -20.54
CA MET A 195 19.96 7.04 -21.98
C MET A 195 20.82 8.13 -22.63
N ALA A 196 20.57 9.41 -22.29
CA ALA A 196 21.36 10.53 -22.83
C ALA A 196 22.84 10.51 -22.39
N ALA A 197 23.11 9.96 -21.20
CA ALA A 197 24.47 9.84 -20.66
C ALA A 197 25.13 8.49 -20.99
N GLU A 198 24.40 7.55 -21.58
CA GLU A 198 24.80 6.14 -21.79
C GLU A 198 25.32 5.46 -20.50
N ARG A 199 24.70 5.83 -19.35
CA ARG A 199 25.10 5.35 -18.03
C ARG A 199 23.97 4.61 -17.33
N PHE A 200 24.15 3.29 -17.17
CA PHE A 200 23.18 2.40 -16.52
C PHE A 200 23.75 1.72 -15.26
N ASP A 201 24.88 2.24 -14.79
CA ASP A 201 25.53 1.75 -13.56
C ASP A 201 24.76 2.14 -12.29
N SER A 202 25.05 1.45 -11.19
CA SER A 202 24.36 1.67 -9.92
C SER A 202 24.59 3.06 -9.32
N GLU A 203 25.71 3.72 -9.60
CA GLU A 203 26.01 5.06 -9.09
C GLU A 203 25.10 6.09 -9.74
N PHE A 204 24.97 6.05 -11.07
CA PHE A 204 24.11 6.96 -11.82
C PHE A 204 22.63 6.75 -11.44
N LEU A 205 22.16 5.48 -11.45
CA LEU A 205 20.79 5.12 -11.15
C LEU A 205 20.41 5.28 -9.66
N TYR A 206 21.38 5.48 -8.77
CA TYR A 206 21.09 5.83 -7.37
C TYR A 206 20.39 7.19 -7.19
N SER A 207 20.48 8.06 -8.19
CA SER A 207 19.72 9.32 -8.25
C SER A 207 18.20 9.06 -8.18
N TYR A 208 17.71 8.01 -8.84
CA TYR A 208 16.33 7.55 -8.73
C TYR A 208 15.94 7.23 -7.29
N HIS A 209 16.72 6.40 -6.61
CA HIS A 209 16.51 6.02 -5.21
C HIS A 209 16.40 7.26 -4.31
N LYS A 210 17.34 8.20 -4.44
CA LYS A 210 17.32 9.45 -3.67
C LYS A 210 16.07 10.27 -3.94
N ASN A 211 15.68 10.44 -5.20
CA ASN A 211 14.56 11.27 -5.58
C ASN A 211 13.22 10.68 -5.12
N VAL A 212 13.02 9.36 -5.22
CA VAL A 212 11.80 8.70 -4.73
C VAL A 212 11.67 8.88 -3.21
N TYR A 213 12.72 8.53 -2.45
CA TYR A 213 12.65 8.66 -0.99
C TYR A 213 12.61 10.11 -0.51
N SER A 214 13.21 11.07 -1.23
CA SER A 214 13.07 12.49 -0.89
C SER A 214 11.61 12.98 -0.97
N GLN A 215 10.80 12.41 -1.85
CA GLN A 215 9.39 12.74 -1.97
C GLN A 215 8.50 11.94 -1.01
N LEU A 216 8.72 10.64 -0.87
CA LEU A 216 7.79 9.74 -0.17
C LEU A 216 8.15 9.45 1.29
N GLU A 217 9.43 9.52 1.67
CA GLU A 217 9.91 9.02 2.98
C GLU A 217 9.21 9.67 4.17
N SER A 218 8.99 10.97 4.11
CA SER A 218 8.42 11.69 5.26
C SER A 218 6.98 11.26 5.55
N GLU A 219 6.22 10.95 4.52
CA GLU A 219 4.83 10.51 4.62
C GLU A 219 4.75 9.05 5.04
N ILE A 220 5.53 8.20 4.38
CA ILE A 220 5.66 6.79 4.73
C ILE A 220 6.08 6.61 6.19
N ASN A 221 7.04 7.41 6.69
CA ASN A 221 7.47 7.36 8.08
C ASN A 221 6.36 7.78 9.05
N LEU A 222 5.55 8.79 8.70
CA LEU A 222 4.41 9.19 9.50
C LEU A 222 3.37 8.08 9.54
N SER A 223 3.00 7.54 8.38
CA SER A 223 2.07 6.41 8.26
C SER A 223 2.54 5.19 9.04
N HIS A 224 3.84 4.88 9.01
CA HIS A 224 4.38 3.79 9.80
C HIS A 224 4.25 4.02 11.32
N LYS A 225 4.41 5.27 11.79
CA LYS A 225 4.14 5.61 13.19
C LYS A 225 2.67 5.41 13.55
N MET A 226 1.76 5.81 12.65
CA MET A 226 0.31 5.60 12.84
C MET A 226 -0.07 4.11 12.85
N GLN A 227 0.52 3.31 11.96
CA GLN A 227 0.36 1.86 11.99
C GLN A 227 0.82 1.25 13.32
N LYS A 228 1.96 1.72 13.87
CA LYS A 228 2.44 1.30 15.19
C LYS A 228 1.49 1.71 16.31
N LEU A 229 0.91 2.90 16.24
CA LEU A 229 -0.11 3.37 17.19
C LEU A 229 -1.35 2.46 17.18
N ALA A 230 -1.81 2.05 15.99
CA ALA A 230 -2.98 1.17 15.86
C ALA A 230 -2.77 -0.24 16.47
N ARG A 231 -1.54 -0.62 16.83
CA ARG A 231 -1.27 -1.85 17.57
C ARG A 231 -1.72 -1.79 19.04
N TYR A 232 -1.91 -0.58 19.57
CA TYR A 232 -2.35 -0.33 20.96
C TYR A 232 -3.81 0.13 20.97
N GLU A 233 -4.74 -0.81 21.13
CA GLU A 233 -6.18 -0.59 21.04
C GLU A 233 -6.67 0.59 21.88
N THR A 234 -6.25 0.70 23.14
CA THR A 234 -6.66 1.79 24.05
C THR A 234 -6.21 3.16 23.55
N LEU A 235 -4.98 3.27 23.05
CA LEU A 235 -4.43 4.50 22.54
C LEU A 235 -5.06 4.89 21.19
N PHE A 236 -5.29 3.90 20.33
CA PHE A 236 -5.99 4.09 19.06
C PHE A 236 -7.42 4.60 19.30
N ASN A 237 -8.19 3.95 20.19
CA ASN A 237 -9.52 4.37 20.56
C ASN A 237 -9.54 5.76 21.20
N PHE A 238 -8.54 6.11 22.00
CA PHE A 238 -8.43 7.48 22.55
C PHE A 238 -8.28 8.52 21.42
N VAL A 239 -7.42 8.27 20.45
CA VAL A 239 -7.24 9.18 19.30
C VAL A 239 -8.51 9.28 18.46
N VAL A 240 -9.18 8.16 18.16
CA VAL A 240 -10.45 8.14 17.42
C VAL A 240 -11.54 8.90 18.18
N ASN A 241 -11.70 8.67 19.47
CA ASN A 241 -12.71 9.37 20.30
C ASN A 241 -12.44 10.89 20.39
N LYS A 242 -11.17 11.30 20.38
CA LYS A 242 -10.81 12.73 20.28
C LYS A 242 -11.16 13.28 18.90
N ALA A 243 -10.93 12.53 17.83
CA ALA A 243 -11.25 12.94 16.46
C ALA A 243 -12.76 13.14 16.26
N ILE A 244 -13.61 12.30 16.87
CA ILE A 244 -15.08 12.45 16.83
C ILE A 244 -15.51 13.82 17.37
N ARG A 245 -14.82 14.32 18.41
CA ARG A 245 -15.15 15.58 19.10
C ARG A 245 -14.37 16.78 18.60
N ASN A 246 -13.34 16.60 17.79
CA ASN A 246 -12.47 17.66 17.31
C ASN A 246 -12.42 17.64 15.80
N GLN A 247 -13.04 18.65 15.17
CA GLN A 247 -13.14 18.75 13.72
C GLN A 247 -11.79 18.80 13.04
N THR A 248 -10.84 19.58 13.59
CA THR A 248 -9.48 19.69 13.02
C THR A 248 -8.76 18.35 13.02
N LEU A 249 -8.90 17.55 14.10
CA LEU A 249 -8.30 16.20 14.15
C LEU A 249 -8.98 15.24 13.19
N ARG A 250 -10.30 15.31 13.08
CA ARG A 250 -11.07 14.51 12.14
C ARG A 250 -10.66 14.80 10.70
N GLU A 251 -10.66 16.09 10.31
CA GLU A 251 -10.20 16.53 8.99
C GLU A 251 -8.76 16.08 8.72
N THR A 252 -7.88 16.22 9.71
CA THR A 252 -6.48 15.78 9.58
C THR A 252 -6.37 14.27 9.33
N ILE A 253 -7.14 13.45 10.04
CA ILE A 253 -7.13 11.99 9.83
C ILE A 253 -7.73 11.66 8.46
N THR A 254 -8.82 12.30 8.06
CA THR A 254 -9.46 12.10 6.75
C THR A 254 -8.48 12.47 5.61
N CYS A 255 -7.80 13.60 5.74
CA CYS A 255 -6.82 14.04 4.74
C CYS A 255 -5.56 13.17 4.64
N MET A 256 -5.28 12.32 5.62
CA MET A 256 -4.22 11.28 5.46
C MET A 256 -4.54 10.29 4.33
N PHE A 257 -5.80 10.19 3.94
CA PHE A 257 -6.25 9.35 2.83
C PHE A 257 -6.40 10.12 1.51
N GLU A 258 -6.43 11.46 1.55
CA GLU A 258 -6.80 12.29 0.39
C GLU A 258 -5.74 13.32 -0.02
N ASP A 259 -4.96 13.93 0.91
CA ASP A 259 -4.15 15.11 0.62
C ASP A 259 -2.73 15.06 1.19
N LEU A 260 -1.75 15.30 0.30
CA LEU A 260 -0.31 15.33 0.61
C LEU A 260 0.09 16.56 1.44
N ASP A 261 -0.53 17.73 1.24
CA ASP A 261 -0.13 18.99 1.89
C ASP A 261 -0.48 19.06 3.38
N ILE A 262 -1.58 18.42 3.78
CA ILE A 262 -2.00 18.43 5.19
C ILE A 262 -1.14 17.50 6.03
N ARG A 263 -0.59 16.44 5.46
CA ARG A 263 0.40 15.58 6.12
C ARG A 263 1.63 16.37 6.61
N ALA A 264 1.99 17.47 5.94
CA ALA A 264 3.05 18.36 6.37
C ALA A 264 2.73 19.10 7.70
N ARG A 265 1.45 19.37 7.99
CA ARG A 265 1.01 19.99 9.27
C ARG A 265 1.16 19.04 10.45
N LEU A 266 1.02 17.72 10.23
CA LEU A 266 1.22 16.67 11.24
C LEU A 266 2.66 16.58 11.75
N LYS A 267 3.63 17.14 11.04
CA LYS A 267 5.05 17.15 11.45
C LYS A 267 5.36 18.18 12.54
N LYS A 268 4.49 19.18 12.77
CA LYS A 268 4.76 20.26 13.73
C LYS A 268 4.39 19.83 15.15
N PRO A 269 5.31 19.86 16.13
CA PRO A 269 4.99 19.57 17.53
C PRO A 269 3.85 20.43 18.07
N SER A 270 3.74 21.68 17.60
CA SER A 270 2.66 22.61 17.95
C SER A 270 1.27 22.11 17.53
N PHE A 271 1.17 21.26 16.51
CA PHE A 271 -0.07 20.63 16.12
C PHE A 271 -0.57 19.66 17.21
N TYR A 272 0.31 18.80 17.71
CA TYR A 272 -0.02 17.86 18.79
C TYR A 272 -0.34 18.57 20.10
N PHE A 273 0.35 19.69 20.38
CA PHE A 273 0.06 20.51 21.54
C PHE A 273 -1.33 21.13 21.46
N LYS A 274 -1.70 21.71 20.32
CA LYS A 274 -3.06 22.22 20.07
C LYS A 274 -4.12 21.12 20.18
N LEU A 275 -3.81 19.93 19.69
CA LEU A 275 -4.68 18.76 19.70
C LEU A 275 -4.97 18.24 21.11
N LEU A 276 -3.99 18.31 22.01
CA LEU A 276 -4.12 17.85 23.39
C LEU A 276 -4.75 18.90 24.32
N PHE A 277 -4.53 20.18 24.06
CA PHE A 277 -4.85 21.27 25.00
C PHE A 277 -5.94 22.23 24.51
N ASN A 278 -6.29 22.26 23.23
CA ASN A 278 -7.45 23.04 22.80
C ASN A 278 -8.74 22.30 23.19
N LYS A 279 -9.50 22.92 24.07
CA LYS A 279 -10.93 22.60 24.27
C LYS A 279 -11.68 22.91 22.95
N PRO A 280 -12.80 22.18 22.67
CA PRO A 280 -13.63 22.42 21.50
C PRO A 280 -14.11 23.84 21.40
#